data_783c3b3e417b9803a24dd886a04938ef
#
_entry.id   783c3b3e417b9803a24dd886a04938ef
#
_cell.length_a   1.000
_cell.length_b   1.000
_cell.length_c   1.000
_cell.angle_alpha   90.00
_cell.angle_beta   90.00
_cell.angle_gamma   90.00
#
_symmetry.space_group_name_H-M   'P 1'
#
loop_
_entity.id
_entity.type
_entity.pdbx_description
1 polymer ?
#
loop_
_entity_poly.entity_id
_entity_poly.type
_entity_poly.pdbx_seq_one_letter_code
_entity_poly.pdbx_strand_id
1 'polypeptide(L)'
;MASLVEKILAVHSSLEIAELSHAFGGALALAWCTEQARGTIDIDVNVMADVSKSEVILGSMPKETTWTDEDLQRLTQEGQVRIWWENTPLDIFLNSTPYHDHLWQRIHWEHFADNQLPFLSCLDLAVFKAFFNRTKDWADLEAMQDAGALDREAVGKILSELLGSDDERLTRLYGMGPIE
;
A
#
# COMPACT_ATOMS: atom_id res chain seq x y z
N MET A 1 12.07 9.18 -21.05
CA MET A 1 11.88 8.94 -19.60
C MET A 1 10.37 8.93 -19.34
N ALA A 2 9.83 7.82 -18.86
CA ALA A 2 8.40 7.71 -18.59
C ALA A 2 8.03 8.58 -17.36
N SER A 3 6.89 9.27 -17.42
CA SER A 3 6.35 9.99 -16.28
C SER A 3 5.89 9.02 -15.18
N LEU A 4 5.70 9.51 -13.95
CA LEU A 4 5.19 8.68 -12.86
C LEU A 4 3.82 8.08 -13.21
N VAL A 5 2.95 8.85 -13.86
CA VAL A 5 1.64 8.39 -14.31
C VAL A 5 1.75 7.22 -15.28
N GLU A 6 2.61 7.33 -16.30
CA GLU A 6 2.85 6.25 -17.26
C GLU A 6 3.40 4.98 -16.58
N LYS A 7 4.29 5.15 -15.58
CA LYS A 7 4.83 4.02 -14.80
C LYS A 7 3.74 3.32 -13.98
N ILE A 8 2.88 4.08 -13.30
CA ILE A 8 1.76 3.53 -12.53
C ILE A 8 0.81 2.74 -13.44
N LEU A 9 0.43 3.32 -14.59
CA LEU A 9 -0.44 2.65 -15.56
C LEU A 9 0.20 1.38 -16.14
N ALA A 10 1.51 1.38 -16.40
CA ALA A 10 2.22 0.22 -16.90
C ALA A 10 2.29 -0.90 -15.85
N VAL A 11 2.54 -0.57 -14.56
CA VAL A 11 2.50 -1.54 -13.46
C VAL A 11 1.11 -2.16 -13.34
N HIS A 12 0.06 -1.33 -13.35
CA HIS A 12 -1.33 -1.80 -13.34
C HIS A 12 -1.59 -2.78 -14.50
N SER A 13 -1.30 -2.36 -15.73
CA SER A 13 -1.53 -3.16 -16.93
C SER A 13 -0.76 -4.50 -16.90
N SER A 14 0.47 -4.49 -16.40
CA SER A 14 1.29 -5.70 -16.27
C SER A 14 0.70 -6.71 -15.29
N LEU A 15 0.19 -6.23 -14.15
CA LEU A 15 -0.47 -7.06 -13.15
C LEU A 15 -1.82 -7.60 -13.63
N GLU A 16 -2.61 -6.78 -14.36
CA GLU A 16 -3.86 -7.22 -14.99
C GLU A 16 -3.61 -8.34 -16.03
N ILE A 17 -2.60 -8.17 -16.90
CA ILE A 17 -2.23 -9.18 -17.90
C ILE A 17 -1.80 -10.50 -17.22
N ALA A 18 -1.15 -10.41 -16.07
CA ALA A 18 -0.72 -11.57 -15.28
C ALA A 18 -1.85 -12.17 -14.41
N GLU A 19 -3.06 -11.62 -14.48
CA GLU A 19 -4.22 -12.01 -13.66
C GLU A 19 -3.92 -11.94 -12.15
N LEU A 20 -3.14 -10.93 -11.74
CA LEU A 20 -2.76 -10.68 -10.35
C LEU A 20 -3.60 -9.54 -9.77
N SER A 21 -4.52 -9.89 -8.87
CA SER A 21 -5.28 -8.89 -8.11
C SER A 21 -4.33 -8.01 -7.31
N HIS A 22 -4.53 -6.69 -7.38
CA HIS A 22 -3.66 -5.72 -6.72
C HIS A 22 -4.40 -4.44 -6.34
N ALA A 23 -3.76 -3.61 -5.51
CA ALA A 23 -4.22 -2.26 -5.21
C ALA A 23 -3.03 -1.35 -4.91
N PHE A 24 -3.09 -0.11 -5.39
CA PHE A 24 -2.11 0.92 -5.05
C PHE A 24 -2.35 1.41 -3.62
N GLY A 25 -1.24 1.60 -2.90
CA GLY A 25 -1.20 2.07 -1.52
C GLY A 25 -0.48 3.41 -1.37
N GLY A 26 0.22 3.56 -0.26
CA GLY A 26 1.14 4.67 0.00
C GLY A 26 0.55 6.05 -0.22
N ALA A 27 1.32 6.94 -0.85
CA ALA A 27 0.91 8.31 -1.09
C ALA A 27 -0.22 8.45 -2.11
N LEU A 28 -0.38 7.49 -3.04
CA LEU A 28 -1.45 7.49 -4.03
C LEU A 28 -2.81 7.25 -3.36
N ALA A 29 -2.91 6.21 -2.55
CA ALA A 29 -4.14 5.94 -1.79
C ALA A 29 -4.41 7.05 -0.76
N LEU A 30 -3.37 7.61 -0.13
CA LEU A 30 -3.52 8.73 0.80
C LEU A 30 -4.13 9.96 0.12
N ALA A 31 -3.65 10.31 -1.08
CA ALA A 31 -4.17 11.46 -1.84
C ALA A 31 -5.66 11.29 -2.16
N TRP A 32 -6.07 10.08 -2.49
CA TRP A 32 -7.48 9.76 -2.70
C TRP A 32 -8.29 9.84 -1.39
N CYS A 33 -7.80 9.24 -0.29
CA CYS A 33 -8.49 9.25 1.01
C CYS A 33 -8.65 10.65 1.61
N THR A 34 -7.68 11.53 1.39
CA THR A 34 -7.69 12.90 1.96
C THR A 34 -8.24 13.93 0.98
N GLU A 35 -8.51 13.56 -0.27
CA GLU A 35 -8.83 14.47 -1.38
C GLU A 35 -7.77 15.56 -1.58
N GLN A 36 -6.53 15.30 -1.15
CA GLN A 36 -5.42 16.23 -1.23
C GLN A 36 -4.27 15.62 -2.02
N ALA A 37 -3.90 16.26 -3.13
CA ALA A 37 -2.76 15.85 -3.93
C ALA A 37 -1.47 15.99 -3.10
N ARG A 38 -0.71 14.89 -3.01
CA ARG A 38 0.61 14.86 -2.39
C ARG A 38 1.63 14.43 -3.42
N GLY A 39 2.73 15.17 -3.51
CA GLY A 39 3.84 14.79 -4.35
C GLY A 39 4.46 13.47 -3.86
N THR A 40 4.67 12.53 -4.77
CA THR A 40 5.42 11.30 -4.53
C THR A 40 6.27 10.97 -5.74
N ILE A 41 7.34 10.24 -5.51
CA ILE A 41 8.14 9.58 -6.54
C ILE A 41 8.05 8.05 -6.44
N ASP A 42 7.49 7.55 -5.33
CA ASP A 42 7.38 6.13 -5.02
C ASP A 42 6.05 5.58 -5.54
N ILE A 43 6.07 4.33 -5.98
CA ILE A 43 4.88 3.55 -6.30
C ILE A 43 4.78 2.44 -5.28
N ASP A 44 3.74 2.45 -4.46
CA ASP A 44 3.43 1.38 -3.50
C ASP A 44 2.30 0.52 -4.08
N VAL A 45 2.52 -0.78 -4.25
CA VAL A 45 1.51 -1.72 -4.73
C VAL A 45 1.42 -2.95 -3.85
N ASN A 46 0.19 -3.26 -3.43
CA ASN A 46 -0.14 -4.49 -2.72
C ASN A 46 -0.67 -5.50 -3.74
N VAL A 47 0.00 -6.63 -3.90
CA VAL A 47 -0.43 -7.73 -4.75
C VAL A 47 -1.05 -8.80 -3.86
N MET A 48 -2.33 -9.13 -4.11
CA MET A 48 -3.11 -10.07 -3.30
C MET A 48 -2.72 -11.52 -3.65
N ALA A 49 -1.49 -11.86 -3.33
CA ALA A 49 -0.92 -13.16 -3.61
C ALA A 49 0.01 -13.60 -2.48
N ASP A 50 0.14 -14.91 -2.33
CA ASP A 50 1.08 -15.55 -1.42
C ASP A 50 2.53 -15.44 -1.91
N VAL A 51 3.49 -15.47 -0.99
CA VAL A 51 4.92 -15.38 -1.28
C VAL A 51 5.43 -16.45 -2.27
N SER A 52 4.74 -17.56 -2.44
CA SER A 52 5.07 -18.59 -3.44
C SER A 52 4.94 -18.07 -4.88
N LYS A 53 4.27 -16.94 -5.09
CA LYS A 53 4.12 -16.27 -6.38
C LYS A 53 5.19 -15.21 -6.67
N SER A 54 6.18 -15.03 -5.78
CA SER A 54 7.19 -13.96 -5.89
C SER A 54 7.88 -13.89 -7.25
N GLU A 55 8.29 -15.06 -7.80
CA GLU A 55 8.94 -15.11 -9.12
C GLU A 55 8.01 -14.68 -10.26
N VAL A 56 6.75 -15.14 -10.23
CA VAL A 56 5.73 -14.75 -11.21
C VAL A 56 5.44 -13.26 -11.12
N ILE A 57 5.34 -12.72 -9.92
CA ILE A 57 5.06 -11.29 -9.68
C ILE A 57 6.20 -10.43 -10.22
N LEU A 58 7.45 -10.70 -9.83
CA LEU A 58 8.59 -9.93 -10.34
C LEU A 58 8.77 -10.10 -11.85
N GLY A 59 8.56 -11.30 -12.38
CA GLY A 59 8.64 -11.57 -13.81
C GLY A 59 7.52 -10.90 -14.63
N SER A 60 6.40 -10.54 -14.01
CA SER A 60 5.30 -9.81 -14.66
C SER A 60 5.48 -8.30 -14.66
N MET A 61 6.41 -7.75 -13.88
CA MET A 61 6.65 -6.31 -13.83
C MET A 61 7.07 -5.76 -15.20
N PRO A 62 6.84 -4.45 -15.47
CA PRO A 62 7.31 -3.81 -16.69
C PRO A 62 8.80 -4.07 -16.96
N LYS A 63 9.18 -4.30 -18.24
CA LYS A 63 10.55 -4.69 -18.63
C LYS A 63 11.62 -3.66 -18.22
N GLU A 64 11.20 -2.42 -18.02
CA GLU A 64 12.06 -1.31 -17.62
C GLU A 64 12.37 -1.33 -16.12
N THR A 65 11.71 -2.19 -15.34
CA THR A 65 12.04 -2.39 -13.93
C THR A 65 13.31 -3.23 -13.79
N THR A 66 14.06 -2.97 -12.74
CA THR A 66 15.28 -3.71 -12.42
C THR A 66 15.15 -4.33 -11.03
N TRP A 67 15.46 -5.61 -10.96
CA TRP A 67 15.52 -6.39 -9.72
C TRP A 67 16.58 -7.49 -9.82
N THR A 68 16.97 -8.05 -8.68
CA THR A 68 18.04 -9.03 -8.53
C THR A 68 17.53 -10.32 -7.87
N ASP A 69 18.34 -11.37 -7.87
CA ASP A 69 18.03 -12.60 -7.13
C ASP A 69 17.86 -12.35 -5.61
N GLU A 70 18.58 -11.34 -5.07
CA GLU A 70 18.42 -10.93 -3.66
C GLU A 70 17.04 -10.29 -3.44
N ASP A 71 16.53 -9.51 -4.40
CA ASP A 71 15.20 -8.93 -4.32
C ASP A 71 14.11 -10.01 -4.37
N LEU A 72 14.29 -11.04 -5.22
CA LEU A 72 13.41 -12.19 -5.26
C LEU A 72 13.42 -12.97 -3.92
N GLN A 73 14.62 -13.21 -3.35
CA GLN A 73 14.74 -13.85 -2.04
C GLN A 73 14.04 -13.03 -0.95
N ARG A 74 14.23 -11.72 -0.94
CA ARG A 74 13.59 -10.82 0.01
C ARG A 74 12.07 -10.87 -0.10
N LEU A 75 11.52 -10.76 -1.31
CA LEU A 75 10.08 -10.84 -1.54
C LEU A 75 9.51 -12.19 -1.07
N THR A 76 10.24 -13.28 -1.30
CA THR A 76 9.83 -14.63 -0.89
C THR A 76 9.88 -14.83 0.63
N GLN A 77 10.85 -14.21 1.32
CA GLN A 77 11.05 -14.39 2.76
C GLN A 77 10.25 -13.40 3.60
N GLU A 78 10.16 -12.15 3.15
CA GLU A 78 9.58 -11.04 3.91
C GLU A 78 8.20 -10.61 3.41
N GLY A 79 7.77 -11.07 2.22
CA GLY A 79 6.52 -10.63 1.60
C GLY A 79 6.55 -9.19 1.11
N GLN A 80 7.74 -8.56 1.06
CA GLN A 80 7.90 -7.19 0.59
C GLN A 80 9.27 -6.99 -0.05
N VAL A 81 9.32 -6.10 -1.08
CA VAL A 81 10.57 -5.74 -1.74
C VAL A 81 10.46 -4.36 -2.39
N ARG A 82 11.58 -3.65 -2.47
CA ARG A 82 11.72 -2.46 -3.29
C ARG A 82 12.52 -2.81 -4.53
N ILE A 83 11.94 -2.59 -5.70
CA ILE A 83 12.61 -2.66 -6.99
C ILE A 83 12.63 -1.27 -7.64
N TRP A 84 13.25 -1.12 -8.78
CA TRP A 84 13.47 0.19 -9.38
C TRP A 84 13.02 0.25 -10.83
N TRP A 85 12.40 1.37 -11.19
CA TRP A 85 12.20 1.76 -12.58
C TRP A 85 12.90 3.12 -12.79
N GLU A 86 14.11 3.11 -13.34
CA GLU A 86 15.01 4.27 -13.36
C GLU A 86 15.21 4.82 -11.93
N ASN A 87 14.78 6.05 -11.67
CA ASN A 87 14.85 6.70 -10.36
C ASN A 87 13.54 6.58 -9.55
N THR A 88 12.58 5.79 -10.03
CA THR A 88 11.30 5.58 -9.34
C THR A 88 11.37 4.30 -8.52
N PRO A 89 11.29 4.37 -7.19
CA PRO A 89 11.13 3.16 -6.38
C PRO A 89 9.73 2.58 -6.55
N LEU A 90 9.68 1.26 -6.67
CA LEU A 90 8.46 0.47 -6.70
C LEU A 90 8.48 -0.49 -5.51
N ASP A 91 7.66 -0.22 -4.51
CA ASP A 91 7.49 -1.05 -3.32
C ASP A 91 6.35 -2.04 -3.53
N ILE A 92 6.68 -3.33 -3.49
CA ILE A 92 5.73 -4.43 -3.67
C ILE A 92 5.50 -5.09 -2.33
N PHE A 93 4.23 -5.29 -1.96
CA PHE A 93 3.79 -5.96 -0.73
C PHE A 93 2.89 -7.14 -1.09
N LEU A 94 3.12 -8.30 -0.49
CA LEU A 94 2.33 -9.53 -0.66
C LEU A 94 1.53 -9.85 0.60
N ASN A 95 0.64 -10.82 0.49
CA ASN A 95 -0.11 -11.33 1.63
C ASN A 95 0.85 -12.00 2.63
N SER A 96 1.13 -11.33 3.73
CA SER A 96 2.02 -11.81 4.79
C SER A 96 1.31 -12.10 6.11
N THR A 97 0.04 -11.73 6.23
CA THR A 97 -0.81 -12.00 7.40
C THR A 97 -2.24 -12.34 6.96
N PRO A 98 -3.05 -13.01 7.80
CA PRO A 98 -4.46 -13.28 7.49
C PRO A 98 -5.29 -12.03 7.20
N TYR A 99 -4.85 -10.85 7.67
CA TYR A 99 -5.51 -9.59 7.36
C TYR A 99 -5.50 -9.28 5.86
N HIS A 100 -4.40 -9.60 5.18
CA HIS A 100 -4.25 -9.36 3.74
C HIS A 100 -5.24 -10.17 2.90
N ASP A 101 -5.72 -11.33 3.38
CA ASP A 101 -6.62 -12.21 2.64
C ASP A 101 -7.99 -11.57 2.36
N HIS A 102 -8.31 -10.49 3.07
CA HIS A 102 -9.58 -9.78 2.94
C HIS A 102 -9.46 -8.41 2.23
N LEU A 103 -8.27 -7.97 1.85
CA LEU A 103 -8.05 -6.66 1.21
C LEU A 103 -8.86 -6.51 -0.08
N TRP A 104 -8.88 -7.56 -0.91
CA TRP A 104 -9.56 -7.55 -2.21
C TRP A 104 -11.06 -7.21 -2.12
N GLN A 105 -11.70 -7.46 -0.97
CA GLN A 105 -13.12 -7.16 -0.73
C GLN A 105 -13.39 -5.67 -0.52
N ARG A 106 -12.35 -4.89 -0.20
CA ARG A 106 -12.45 -3.47 0.16
C ARG A 106 -11.69 -2.55 -0.80
N ILE A 107 -11.17 -3.09 -1.90
CA ILE A 107 -10.51 -2.30 -2.96
C ILE A 107 -11.52 -1.31 -3.54
N HIS A 108 -11.09 -0.07 -3.73
CA HIS A 108 -11.81 0.96 -4.44
C HIS A 108 -11.22 1.17 -5.83
N TRP A 109 -12.09 1.24 -6.84
CA TRP A 109 -11.70 1.55 -8.21
C TRP A 109 -11.99 3.02 -8.49
N GLU A 110 -10.96 3.78 -8.78
CA GLU A 110 -11.04 5.23 -8.92
C GLU A 110 -10.45 5.71 -10.24
N HIS A 111 -10.95 6.84 -10.70
CA HIS A 111 -10.42 7.47 -11.91
C HIS A 111 -9.00 7.98 -11.70
N PHE A 112 -8.10 7.59 -12.59
CA PHE A 112 -6.71 8.02 -12.61
C PHE A 112 -6.23 8.14 -14.06
N ALA A 113 -5.97 9.36 -14.54
CA ALA A 113 -5.45 9.64 -15.89
C ALA A 113 -6.22 8.86 -16.99
N ASP A 114 -7.53 9.06 -17.08
CA ASP A 114 -8.43 8.43 -18.05
C ASP A 114 -8.58 6.90 -17.94
N ASN A 115 -8.06 6.31 -16.85
CA ASN A 115 -8.19 4.89 -16.53
C ASN A 115 -8.90 4.69 -15.19
N GLN A 116 -9.26 3.45 -14.89
CA GLN A 116 -9.72 3.00 -13.59
C GLN A 116 -8.57 2.25 -12.92
N LEU A 117 -8.16 2.66 -11.72
CA LEU A 117 -7.14 1.98 -10.94
C LEU A 117 -7.68 1.51 -9.60
N PRO A 118 -7.21 0.34 -9.11
CA PRO A 118 -7.57 -0.16 -7.79
C PRO A 118 -6.69 0.49 -6.71
N PHE A 119 -7.33 0.99 -5.65
CA PHE A 119 -6.66 1.55 -4.47
C PHE A 119 -7.06 0.80 -3.21
N LEU A 120 -6.14 0.73 -2.23
CA LEU A 120 -6.48 0.31 -0.89
C LEU A 120 -7.58 1.20 -0.31
N SER A 121 -8.50 0.61 0.46
CA SER A 121 -9.46 1.40 1.24
C SER A 121 -8.73 2.30 2.24
N CYS A 122 -9.37 3.40 2.63
CA CYS A 122 -8.80 4.29 3.65
C CYS A 122 -8.60 3.57 4.99
N LEU A 123 -9.47 2.61 5.31
CA LEU A 123 -9.31 1.75 6.48
C LEU A 123 -8.03 0.91 6.38
N ASP A 124 -7.84 0.20 5.26
CA ASP A 124 -6.66 -0.67 5.08
C ASP A 124 -5.36 0.14 5.04
N LEU A 125 -5.38 1.29 4.36
CA LEU A 125 -4.25 2.21 4.36
C LEU A 125 -3.90 2.68 5.78
N ALA A 126 -4.89 3.07 6.58
CA ALA A 126 -4.68 3.51 7.97
C ALA A 126 -4.14 2.37 8.85
N VAL A 127 -4.66 1.15 8.71
CA VAL A 127 -4.16 -0.04 9.42
C VAL A 127 -2.68 -0.26 9.09
N PHE A 128 -2.29 -0.26 7.81
CA PHE A 128 -0.89 -0.45 7.44
C PHE A 128 0.01 0.67 7.96
N LYS A 129 -0.42 1.93 7.89
CA LYS A 129 0.35 3.05 8.42
C LYS A 129 0.58 2.93 9.91
N ALA A 130 -0.45 2.64 10.68
CA ALA A 130 -0.32 2.42 12.12
C ALA A 130 0.53 1.18 12.43
N PHE A 131 0.40 0.10 11.66
CA PHE A 131 1.21 -1.12 11.81
C PHE A 131 2.70 -0.87 11.58
N PHE A 132 3.09 -0.14 10.52
CA PHE A 132 4.49 0.21 10.24
C PHE A 132 5.09 1.18 11.24
N ASN A 133 4.29 2.01 11.90
CA ASN A 133 4.67 2.85 13.04
C ASN A 133 5.83 3.84 12.78
N ARG A 134 6.09 4.23 11.52
CA ARG A 134 7.12 5.22 11.19
C ARG A 134 6.59 6.63 11.45
N THR A 135 7.48 7.59 11.72
CA THR A 135 7.08 8.99 11.96
C THR A 135 6.22 9.56 10.83
N LYS A 136 6.59 9.27 9.57
CA LYS A 136 5.82 9.71 8.40
C LYS A 136 4.41 9.08 8.34
N ASP A 137 4.26 7.85 8.84
CA ASP A 137 2.98 7.16 8.81
C ASP A 137 1.98 7.80 9.78
N TRP A 138 2.46 8.28 10.92
CA TRP A 138 1.63 9.00 11.88
C TRP A 138 1.22 10.38 11.37
N ALA A 139 2.10 11.11 10.68
CA ALA A 139 1.72 12.36 10.00
C ALA A 139 0.65 12.11 8.92
N ASP A 140 0.72 10.98 8.22
CA ASP A 140 -0.30 10.59 7.24
C ASP A 140 -1.63 10.23 7.93
N LEU A 141 -1.61 9.57 9.09
CA LEU A 141 -2.81 9.29 9.89
C LEU A 141 -3.45 10.57 10.43
N GLU A 142 -2.65 11.56 10.86
CA GLU A 142 -3.12 12.89 11.23
C GLU A 142 -3.84 13.58 10.03
N ALA A 143 -3.22 13.54 8.85
CA ALA A 143 -3.85 14.08 7.64
C ALA A 143 -5.16 13.36 7.28
N MET A 144 -5.23 12.03 7.45
CA MET A 144 -6.47 11.27 7.25
C MET A 144 -7.53 11.64 8.28
N GLN A 145 -7.14 11.89 9.54
CA GLN A 145 -8.04 12.35 10.58
C GLN A 145 -8.62 13.73 10.25
N ASP A 146 -7.76 14.69 9.86
CA ASP A 146 -8.16 16.06 9.49
C ASP A 146 -9.12 16.06 8.29
N ALA A 147 -8.95 15.11 7.38
CA ALA A 147 -9.84 14.90 6.24
C ALA A 147 -11.12 14.12 6.58
N GLY A 148 -11.28 13.63 7.82
CA GLY A 148 -12.42 12.80 8.21
C GLY A 148 -12.40 11.37 7.63
N ALA A 149 -11.25 10.92 7.14
CA ALA A 149 -11.06 9.61 6.51
C ALA A 149 -10.51 8.53 7.46
N LEU A 150 -10.25 8.87 8.73
CA LEU A 150 -9.71 7.95 9.74
C LEU A 150 -10.79 7.48 10.72
N ASP A 151 -11.15 6.21 10.66
CA ASP A 151 -11.94 5.53 11.69
C ASP A 151 -11.00 4.89 12.72
N ARG A 152 -10.69 5.62 13.81
CA ARG A 152 -9.77 5.14 14.86
C ARG A 152 -10.25 3.88 15.56
N GLU A 153 -11.56 3.71 15.73
CA GLU A 153 -12.11 2.54 16.40
C GLU A 153 -11.95 1.29 15.55
N ALA A 154 -12.30 1.37 14.26
CA ALA A 154 -12.11 0.27 13.33
C ALA A 154 -10.64 -0.10 13.17
N VAL A 155 -9.74 0.89 13.00
CA VAL A 155 -8.29 0.67 12.92
C VAL A 155 -7.76 0.05 14.21
N GLY A 156 -8.15 0.59 15.37
CA GLY A 156 -7.71 0.09 16.68
C GLY A 156 -8.13 -1.34 16.95
N LYS A 157 -9.36 -1.71 16.56
CA LYS A 157 -9.84 -3.10 16.66
C LYS A 157 -8.97 -4.05 15.86
N ILE A 158 -8.69 -3.72 14.59
CA ILE A 158 -7.86 -4.55 13.71
C ILE A 158 -6.43 -4.65 14.25
N LEU A 159 -5.83 -3.53 14.69
CA LEU A 159 -4.49 -3.54 15.28
C LEU A 159 -4.42 -4.39 16.55
N SER A 160 -5.44 -4.32 17.41
CA SER A 160 -5.52 -5.14 18.63
C SER A 160 -5.58 -6.64 18.31
N GLU A 161 -6.29 -7.02 17.26
CA GLU A 161 -6.33 -8.41 16.76
C GLU A 161 -4.98 -8.88 16.21
N LEU A 162 -4.24 -7.98 15.53
CA LEU A 162 -2.93 -8.30 14.91
C LEU A 162 -1.77 -8.30 15.91
N LEU A 163 -1.78 -7.40 16.89
CA LEU A 163 -0.62 -7.05 17.73
C LEU A 163 -0.84 -7.33 19.21
N GLY A 164 -2.09 -7.52 19.63
CA GLY A 164 -2.50 -7.58 21.03
C GLY A 164 -2.95 -6.23 21.58
N SER A 165 -3.75 -6.25 22.63
CA SER A 165 -4.41 -5.06 23.21
C SER A 165 -3.44 -4.08 23.89
N ASP A 166 -2.23 -4.53 24.28
CA ASP A 166 -1.28 -3.75 25.04
C ASP A 166 -0.17 -3.11 24.17
N ASP A 167 -0.30 -3.22 22.82
CA ASP A 167 0.67 -2.66 21.88
C ASP A 167 0.68 -1.12 21.92
N GLU A 168 1.89 -0.52 21.94
CA GLU A 168 2.09 0.93 22.04
C GLU A 168 1.44 1.72 20.90
N ARG A 169 1.26 1.09 19.72
CA ARG A 169 0.61 1.72 18.55
C ARG A 169 -0.86 2.01 18.81
N LEU A 170 -1.54 1.18 19.62
CA LEU A 170 -2.91 1.45 20.07
C LEU A 170 -2.97 2.67 20.99
N THR A 171 -2.04 2.75 21.96
CA THR A 171 -1.95 3.93 22.84
C THR A 171 -1.73 5.19 22.03
N ARG A 172 -0.87 5.14 21.02
CA ARG A 172 -0.58 6.26 20.14
C ARG A 172 -1.78 6.64 19.28
N LEU A 173 -2.47 5.65 18.68
CA LEU A 173 -3.66 5.86 17.85
C LEU A 173 -4.77 6.58 18.63
N TYR A 174 -5.09 6.09 19.83
CA TYR A 174 -6.13 6.68 20.65
C TYR A 174 -5.71 8.00 21.32
N GLY A 175 -4.40 8.23 21.45
CA GLY A 175 -3.81 9.47 21.96
C GLY A 175 -3.72 10.60 20.92
N MET A 176 -4.03 10.35 19.65
CA MET A 176 -4.12 11.40 18.64
C MET A 176 -5.16 12.43 19.06
N GLY A 177 -4.81 13.73 18.97
CA GLY A 177 -5.68 14.81 19.41
C GLY A 177 -7.06 14.81 18.77
N PRO A 178 -8.04 15.55 19.34
CA PRO A 178 -9.33 15.73 18.69
C PRO A 178 -9.15 16.51 17.38
N ILE A 179 -10.07 16.31 16.44
CA ILE A 179 -10.23 17.19 15.27
C ILE A 179 -10.75 18.52 15.83
N GLU A 180 -9.98 19.61 15.70
CA GLU A 180 -10.44 20.97 16.07
C GLU A 180 -11.47 21.50 15.06
#